data_f44a01fe63821b8fa4f1d58bf388ca81
#
_entry.id   f44a01fe63821b8fa4f1d58bf388ca81
#
_cell.length_a   1.000
_cell.length_b   1.000
_cell.length_c   1.000
_cell.angle_alpha   90.00
_cell.angle_beta   90.00
_cell.angle_gamma   90.00
#
_symmetry.space_group_name_H-M   'P 1'
#
loop_
_entity.id
_entity.type
_entity.pdbx_description
1 polymer ?
#
loop_
_entity_poly.entity_id
_entity_poly.type
_entity_poly.pdbx_seq_one_letter_code
_entity_poly.pdbx_strand_id
1 'polypeptide(L)'
;MHKAVQIMRLAIYNIYKYRIDYIQVFALIRLFQFLLIVPVTTLIFKLMLRVTGYTHITEENIQSFLAHPLVMGMIVIWIMVVLLFIYYEMGFLFLMAFNQQRGIRYQFWTIWQQLNRKVVYFYSVQVIYLIVYIALLLPLASFMLPLTLTQAISIPHFITDELMLSRSGKLLYAAVASVLVIVGVRSVLTLPIFTIQPKISIRQSLVQSWRFSKRGLFELLVLLAMVLTGHLLLLLGITVVGTLPLYILERVLPSSALLTAGMTLAFLEITFVVLFSLLQAMFSQVMVAITYNTPLLSKAKISPNFVKKRYKRLSIVVCIVFIVLSVLNVKTLEKSVYAPDTKIIAHRGYTAEAVENTIGGLVRAAAAGADLVEIDIQQTIDGDFVVFHDRTLRRLAGKNGVVTNMTLSELETITVHSDGYSDKISSLDDFIEMAKALDVALLIELKVQGNETENLLPSLVEKLKAYQVLDTYYVQSASSQLMTQLKKISP
;
A
#
# COMPACT_ATOMS: atom_id res chain seq x y z
N MET A 1 17.09 -28.39 -8.25
CA MET A 1 17.86 -27.63 -7.26
C MET A 1 19.23 -27.18 -7.76
N HIS A 2 20.10 -28.06 -8.30
CA HIS A 2 21.43 -27.70 -8.81
C HIS A 2 21.41 -26.58 -9.86
N LYS A 3 20.51 -26.62 -10.83
CA LYS A 3 20.38 -25.61 -11.89
C LYS A 3 19.92 -24.24 -11.32
N ALA A 4 19.01 -24.21 -10.35
CA ALA A 4 18.59 -22.98 -9.70
C ALA A 4 19.76 -22.28 -8.97
N VAL A 5 20.59 -23.04 -8.25
CA VAL A 5 21.80 -22.52 -7.60
C VAL A 5 22.80 -21.96 -8.64
N GLN A 6 22.95 -22.62 -9.78
CA GLN A 6 23.84 -22.13 -10.86
C GLN A 6 23.32 -20.80 -11.44
N ILE A 7 22.01 -20.67 -11.67
CA ILE A 7 21.38 -19.42 -12.13
C ILE A 7 21.58 -18.29 -11.11
N MET A 8 21.39 -18.57 -9.82
CA MET A 8 21.62 -17.59 -8.76
C MET A 8 23.08 -17.13 -8.72
N ARG A 9 24.04 -18.05 -8.79
CA ARG A 9 25.47 -17.70 -8.85
C ARG A 9 25.82 -16.86 -10.07
N LEU A 10 25.25 -17.17 -11.24
CA LEU A 10 25.42 -16.38 -12.46
C LEU A 10 24.85 -14.96 -12.29
N ALA A 11 23.66 -14.83 -11.71
CA ALA A 11 23.03 -13.56 -11.45
C ALA A 11 23.89 -12.68 -10.52
N ILE A 12 24.33 -13.22 -9.38
CA ILE A 12 25.19 -12.53 -8.42
C ILE A 12 26.53 -12.12 -9.08
N TYR A 13 27.15 -13.04 -9.82
CA TYR A 13 28.39 -12.74 -10.54
C TYR A 13 28.22 -11.60 -11.54
N ASN A 14 27.16 -11.60 -12.36
CA ASN A 14 26.91 -10.54 -13.33
C ASN A 14 26.63 -9.20 -12.67
N ILE A 15 25.84 -9.17 -11.60
CA ILE A 15 25.58 -7.93 -10.87
C ILE A 15 26.87 -7.35 -10.29
N TYR A 16 27.70 -8.19 -9.67
CA TYR A 16 28.99 -7.75 -9.14
C TYR A 16 29.94 -7.27 -10.26
N LYS A 17 30.02 -8.02 -11.35
CA LYS A 17 30.85 -7.71 -12.52
C LYS A 17 30.46 -6.38 -13.16
N TYR A 18 29.16 -6.14 -13.35
CA TYR A 18 28.62 -4.97 -14.03
C TYR A 18 28.00 -3.94 -13.06
N ARG A 19 28.41 -3.94 -11.79
CA ARG A 19 27.84 -3.10 -10.73
C ARG A 19 27.76 -1.60 -11.05
N ILE A 20 28.75 -1.09 -11.79
CA ILE A 20 28.77 0.34 -12.19
C ILE A 20 27.66 0.64 -13.20
N ASP A 21 27.43 -0.27 -14.14
CA ASP A 21 26.36 -0.14 -15.12
C ASP A 21 25.01 -0.11 -14.42
N TYR A 22 24.80 -1.00 -13.42
CA TYR A 22 23.59 -1.00 -12.58
C TYR A 22 23.42 0.30 -11.80
N ILE A 23 24.48 0.79 -11.13
CA ILE A 23 24.41 2.06 -10.37
C ILE A 23 24.01 3.22 -11.29
N GLN A 24 24.59 3.31 -12.49
CA GLN A 24 24.27 4.37 -13.44
C GLN A 24 22.82 4.30 -13.92
N VAL A 25 22.37 3.09 -14.29
CA VAL A 25 21.01 2.88 -14.79
C VAL A 25 19.99 3.15 -13.71
N PHE A 26 20.20 2.64 -12.50
CA PHE A 26 19.27 2.90 -11.38
C PHE A 26 19.26 4.36 -10.97
N ALA A 27 20.41 5.02 -10.92
CA ALA A 27 20.45 6.47 -10.65
C ALA A 27 19.62 7.27 -11.67
N LEU A 28 19.73 6.92 -12.96
CA LEU A 28 18.95 7.56 -14.02
C LEU A 28 17.44 7.26 -13.88
N ILE A 29 17.09 6.00 -13.64
CA ILE A 29 15.69 5.58 -13.47
C ILE A 29 15.06 6.28 -12.26
N ARG A 30 15.74 6.31 -11.10
CA ARG A 30 15.22 6.96 -9.89
C ARG A 30 15.11 8.47 -10.06
N LEU A 31 16.11 9.10 -10.70
CA LEU A 31 16.03 10.54 -11.02
C LEU A 31 14.80 10.84 -11.89
N PHE A 32 14.58 10.05 -12.95
CA PHE A 32 13.42 10.20 -13.83
C PHE A 32 12.10 9.94 -13.09
N GLN A 33 12.06 8.93 -12.24
CA GLN A 33 10.90 8.62 -11.39
C GLN A 33 10.52 9.81 -10.49
N PHE A 34 11.48 10.35 -9.74
CA PHE A 34 11.23 11.44 -8.81
C PHE A 34 10.93 12.77 -9.49
N LEU A 35 11.63 13.10 -10.57
CA LEU A 35 11.49 14.40 -11.23
C LEU A 35 10.32 14.47 -12.22
N LEU A 36 9.87 13.34 -12.74
CA LEU A 36 8.83 13.34 -13.77
C LEU A 36 7.63 12.46 -13.39
N ILE A 37 7.84 11.18 -13.09
CA ILE A 37 6.72 10.23 -12.94
C ILE A 37 5.89 10.56 -11.70
N VAL A 38 6.51 10.73 -10.54
CA VAL A 38 5.79 11.05 -9.30
C VAL A 38 5.05 12.39 -9.41
N PRO A 39 5.65 13.50 -9.87
CA PRO A 39 4.91 14.76 -10.05
C PRO A 39 3.77 14.66 -11.05
N VAL A 40 3.97 14.00 -12.21
CA VAL A 40 2.94 13.86 -13.24
C VAL A 40 1.75 13.02 -12.73
N THR A 41 2.01 11.88 -12.11
CA THR A 41 0.96 11.02 -11.55
C THR A 41 0.18 11.71 -10.42
N THR A 42 0.89 12.44 -9.55
CA THR A 42 0.29 13.25 -8.49
C THR A 42 -0.56 14.40 -9.06
N LEU A 43 -0.08 15.07 -10.10
CA LEU A 43 -0.83 16.13 -10.77
C LEU A 43 -2.14 15.60 -11.37
N ILE A 44 -2.06 14.48 -12.11
CA ILE A 44 -3.26 13.85 -12.71
C ILE A 44 -4.28 13.51 -11.60
N PHE A 45 -3.82 12.92 -10.49
CA PHE A 45 -4.70 12.58 -9.37
C PHE A 45 -5.36 13.82 -8.73
N LYS A 46 -4.57 14.87 -8.48
CA LYS A 46 -5.10 16.15 -7.97
C LYS A 46 -6.12 16.80 -8.94
N LEU A 47 -5.89 16.67 -10.26
CA LEU A 47 -6.84 17.14 -11.26
C LEU A 47 -8.15 16.34 -11.23
N MET A 48 -8.08 15.01 -11.03
CA MET A 48 -9.29 14.18 -10.88
C MET A 48 -10.13 14.64 -9.68
N LEU A 49 -9.50 14.86 -8.52
CA LEU A 49 -10.18 15.38 -7.32
C LEU A 49 -10.80 16.77 -7.59
N ARG A 50 -10.05 17.67 -8.24
CA ARG A 50 -10.55 19.03 -8.55
C ARG A 50 -11.76 19.02 -9.47
N VAL A 51 -11.78 18.18 -10.50
CA VAL A 51 -12.89 18.09 -11.48
C VAL A 51 -14.16 17.57 -10.81
N THR A 52 -14.06 16.68 -9.83
CA THR A 52 -15.20 16.16 -9.08
C THR A 52 -15.61 17.01 -7.89
N GLY A 53 -14.79 18.00 -7.50
CA GLY A 53 -15.02 18.81 -6.30
C GLY A 53 -14.71 18.08 -4.99
N TYR A 54 -14.16 16.86 -5.05
CA TYR A 54 -13.81 16.09 -3.85
C TYR A 54 -12.42 16.48 -3.33
N THR A 55 -12.27 16.45 -2.01
CA THR A 55 -10.97 16.64 -1.35
C THR A 55 -10.22 15.31 -1.17
N HIS A 56 -10.97 14.22 -1.07
CA HIS A 56 -10.48 12.84 -0.91
C HIS A 56 -11.52 11.84 -1.44
N ILE A 57 -11.10 10.60 -1.64
CA ILE A 57 -11.98 9.51 -2.07
C ILE A 57 -12.42 8.73 -0.84
N THR A 58 -13.74 8.55 -0.70
CA THR A 58 -14.40 7.78 0.36
C THR A 58 -15.27 6.69 -0.24
N GLU A 59 -15.77 5.78 0.60
CA GLU A 59 -16.72 4.75 0.21
C GLU A 59 -18.00 5.34 -0.45
N GLU A 60 -18.49 6.44 0.09
CA GLU A 60 -19.70 7.11 -0.40
C GLU A 60 -19.52 7.77 -1.77
N ASN A 61 -18.33 8.33 -2.05
CA ASN A 61 -18.10 9.10 -3.27
C ASN A 61 -17.36 8.35 -4.39
N ILE A 62 -16.82 7.15 -4.10
CA ILE A 62 -16.02 6.40 -5.07
C ILE A 62 -16.81 6.05 -6.34
N GLN A 63 -18.08 5.71 -6.21
CA GLN A 63 -18.92 5.36 -7.35
C GLN A 63 -19.15 6.58 -8.26
N SER A 64 -19.53 7.72 -7.71
CA SER A 64 -19.73 8.97 -8.45
C SER A 64 -18.41 9.51 -9.01
N PHE A 65 -17.31 9.37 -8.26
CA PHE A 65 -15.97 9.70 -8.72
C PHE A 65 -15.58 8.89 -9.97
N LEU A 66 -15.73 7.56 -9.91
CA LEU A 66 -15.41 6.68 -11.04
C LEU A 66 -16.39 6.81 -12.21
N ALA A 67 -17.66 7.16 -11.96
CA ALA A 67 -18.66 7.38 -13.01
C ALA A 67 -18.46 8.70 -13.79
N HIS A 68 -17.62 9.62 -13.29
CA HIS A 68 -17.41 10.92 -13.94
C HIS A 68 -16.59 10.76 -15.24
N PRO A 69 -17.11 11.18 -16.43
CA PRO A 69 -16.48 10.88 -17.74
C PRO A 69 -15.04 11.40 -17.87
N LEU A 70 -14.77 12.62 -17.36
CA LEU A 70 -13.41 13.18 -17.42
C LEU A 70 -12.44 12.42 -16.50
N VAL A 71 -12.90 11.94 -15.33
CA VAL A 71 -12.10 11.14 -14.42
C VAL A 71 -11.73 9.81 -15.06
N MET A 72 -12.69 9.16 -15.74
CA MET A 72 -12.40 7.92 -16.47
C MET A 72 -11.32 8.13 -17.54
N GLY A 73 -11.39 9.22 -18.29
CA GLY A 73 -10.34 9.59 -19.26
C GLY A 73 -8.99 9.82 -18.61
N MET A 74 -8.95 10.53 -17.47
CA MET A 74 -7.73 10.78 -16.71
C MET A 74 -7.15 9.50 -16.10
N ILE A 75 -7.98 8.57 -15.62
CA ILE A 75 -7.55 7.24 -15.13
C ILE A 75 -6.84 6.47 -16.25
N VAL A 76 -7.39 6.47 -17.48
CA VAL A 76 -6.76 5.81 -18.62
C VAL A 76 -5.37 6.42 -18.89
N ILE A 77 -5.26 7.76 -18.89
CA ILE A 77 -3.99 8.45 -19.09
C ILE A 77 -3.01 8.08 -17.95
N TRP A 78 -3.48 8.10 -16.70
CA TRP A 78 -2.67 7.77 -15.53
C TRP A 78 -2.13 6.33 -15.60
N ILE A 79 -3.00 5.37 -15.93
CA ILE A 79 -2.62 3.96 -16.15
C ILE A 79 -1.58 3.88 -17.28
N MET A 80 -1.77 4.58 -18.40
CA MET A 80 -0.82 4.56 -19.52
C MET A 80 0.56 5.10 -19.14
N VAL A 81 0.63 6.19 -18.35
CA VAL A 81 1.90 6.75 -17.85
C VAL A 81 2.63 5.72 -16.98
N VAL A 82 1.91 5.09 -16.04
CA VAL A 82 2.47 4.08 -15.15
C VAL A 82 2.93 2.84 -15.92
N LEU A 83 2.13 2.35 -16.87
CA LEU A 83 2.47 1.19 -17.72
C LEU A 83 3.72 1.44 -18.56
N LEU A 84 3.82 2.63 -19.18
CA LEU A 84 4.99 3.00 -19.96
C LEU A 84 6.24 3.09 -19.08
N PHE A 85 6.12 3.66 -17.90
CA PHE A 85 7.25 3.72 -16.96
C PHE A 85 7.73 2.32 -16.57
N ILE A 86 6.82 1.43 -16.13
CA ILE A 86 7.16 0.04 -15.76
C ILE A 86 7.79 -0.70 -16.96
N TYR A 87 7.24 -0.51 -18.15
CA TYR A 87 7.76 -1.11 -19.37
C TYR A 87 9.20 -0.67 -19.67
N TYR A 88 9.49 0.64 -19.61
CA TYR A 88 10.84 1.15 -19.86
C TYR A 88 11.81 0.75 -18.75
N GLU A 89 11.42 0.86 -17.48
CA GLU A 89 12.25 0.47 -16.34
C GLU A 89 12.65 -1.01 -16.42
N MET A 90 11.67 -1.91 -16.44
CA MET A 90 11.93 -3.35 -16.45
C MET A 90 12.48 -3.83 -17.78
N GLY A 91 11.99 -3.30 -18.88
CA GLY A 91 12.48 -3.64 -20.23
C GLY A 91 13.95 -3.29 -20.41
N PHE A 92 14.39 -2.15 -19.88
CA PHE A 92 15.79 -1.76 -19.88
C PHE A 92 16.64 -2.75 -19.09
N LEU A 93 16.21 -3.14 -17.90
CA LEU A 93 16.91 -4.09 -17.05
C LEU A 93 16.98 -5.50 -17.68
N PHE A 94 15.90 -5.97 -18.33
CA PHE A 94 15.92 -7.27 -19.03
C PHE A 94 16.87 -7.27 -20.23
N LEU A 95 16.85 -6.23 -21.05
CA LEU A 95 17.77 -6.11 -22.19
C LEU A 95 19.22 -5.96 -21.75
N MET A 96 19.47 -5.22 -20.69
CA MET A 96 20.81 -5.10 -20.08
C MET A 96 21.27 -6.45 -19.54
N ALA A 97 20.44 -7.18 -18.79
CA ALA A 97 20.76 -8.51 -18.28
C ALA A 97 21.02 -9.50 -19.40
N PHE A 98 20.23 -9.46 -20.47
CA PHE A 98 20.39 -10.31 -21.65
C PHE A 98 21.75 -10.08 -22.36
N ASN A 99 22.13 -8.82 -22.56
CA ASN A 99 23.42 -8.47 -23.13
C ASN A 99 24.58 -8.91 -22.22
N GLN A 100 24.48 -8.66 -20.92
CA GLN A 100 25.50 -9.04 -19.94
C GLN A 100 25.73 -10.56 -19.87
N GLN A 101 24.66 -11.36 -19.92
CA GLN A 101 24.74 -12.82 -19.95
C GLN A 101 25.42 -13.35 -21.25
N ARG A 102 25.40 -12.57 -22.30
CA ARG A 102 26.12 -12.86 -23.57
C ARG A 102 27.52 -12.28 -23.61
N GLY A 103 27.98 -11.61 -22.53
CA GLY A 103 29.27 -10.95 -22.51
C GLY A 103 29.34 -9.67 -23.34
N ILE A 104 28.18 -9.14 -23.78
CA ILE A 104 28.08 -7.91 -24.57
C ILE A 104 27.87 -6.74 -23.60
N ARG A 105 28.69 -5.69 -23.75
CA ARG A 105 28.48 -4.46 -23.00
C ARG A 105 27.22 -3.75 -23.53
N TYR A 106 26.31 -3.36 -22.62
CA TYR A 106 25.12 -2.64 -23.03
C TYR A 106 25.47 -1.22 -23.54
N GLN A 107 24.67 -0.77 -24.50
CA GLN A 107 24.68 0.60 -24.99
C GLN A 107 23.30 1.20 -24.76
N PHE A 108 23.24 2.31 -24.05
CA PHE A 108 21.97 2.95 -23.65
C PHE A 108 21.06 3.19 -24.86
N TRP A 109 21.57 3.84 -25.91
CA TRP A 109 20.78 4.18 -27.10
C TRP A 109 20.28 2.98 -27.88
N THR A 110 21.03 1.90 -27.92
CA THR A 110 20.60 0.65 -28.58
C THR A 110 19.43 0.04 -27.84
N ILE A 111 19.49 -0.04 -26.50
CA ILE A 111 18.38 -0.54 -25.68
C ILE A 111 17.16 0.37 -25.82
N TRP A 112 17.35 1.69 -25.72
CA TRP A 112 16.31 2.68 -25.89
C TRP A 112 15.57 2.54 -27.23
N GLN A 113 16.30 2.42 -28.34
CA GLN A 113 15.73 2.19 -29.67
C GLN A 113 14.96 0.87 -29.77
N GLN A 114 15.46 -0.21 -29.14
CA GLN A 114 14.76 -1.49 -29.12
C GLN A 114 13.42 -1.39 -28.38
N LEU A 115 13.39 -0.71 -27.25
CA LEU A 115 12.16 -0.47 -26.49
C LEU A 115 11.17 0.41 -27.26
N ASN A 116 11.63 1.49 -27.87
CA ASN A 116 10.77 2.40 -28.63
C ASN A 116 10.07 1.72 -29.80
N ARG A 117 10.69 0.75 -30.48
CA ARG A 117 10.06 -0.02 -31.55
C ARG A 117 8.80 -0.77 -31.10
N LYS A 118 8.64 -1.02 -29.82
CA LYS A 118 7.51 -1.77 -29.26
C LYS A 118 6.44 -0.87 -28.61
N VAL A 119 6.70 0.41 -28.50
CA VAL A 119 5.72 1.35 -27.94
C VAL A 119 4.42 1.37 -28.75
N VAL A 120 4.47 1.03 -30.03
CA VAL A 120 3.27 0.88 -30.90
C VAL A 120 2.22 -0.06 -30.31
N TYR A 121 2.62 -1.08 -29.55
CA TYR A 121 1.69 -2.00 -28.91
C TYR A 121 0.86 -1.33 -27.80
N PHE A 122 1.33 -0.24 -27.22
CA PHE A 122 0.62 0.52 -26.18
C PHE A 122 -0.53 1.36 -26.77
N TYR A 123 -0.48 1.68 -28.06
CA TYR A 123 -1.54 2.40 -28.77
C TYR A 123 -2.48 1.44 -29.54
N SER A 124 -2.39 0.16 -29.28
CA SER A 124 -3.21 -0.88 -29.90
C SER A 124 -4.02 -1.65 -28.86
N VAL A 125 -4.98 -2.46 -29.30
CA VAL A 125 -5.75 -3.37 -28.42
C VAL A 125 -4.83 -4.28 -27.57
N GLN A 126 -3.56 -4.45 -27.96
CA GLN A 126 -2.57 -5.22 -27.18
C GLN A 126 -2.30 -4.62 -25.79
N VAL A 127 -2.55 -3.35 -25.56
CA VAL A 127 -2.41 -2.71 -24.26
C VAL A 127 -3.30 -3.36 -23.19
N ILE A 128 -4.47 -3.86 -23.55
CA ILE A 128 -5.37 -4.57 -22.63
C ILE A 128 -4.67 -5.78 -22.02
N TYR A 129 -3.93 -6.56 -22.83
CA TYR A 129 -3.16 -7.69 -22.31
C TYR A 129 -2.05 -7.26 -21.35
N LEU A 130 -1.48 -6.07 -21.55
CA LEU A 130 -0.46 -5.52 -20.64
C LEU A 130 -1.10 -5.04 -19.33
N ILE A 131 -2.26 -4.38 -19.39
CA ILE A 131 -3.03 -3.97 -18.20
C ILE A 131 -3.38 -5.20 -17.37
N VAL A 132 -3.98 -6.22 -17.99
CA VAL A 132 -4.30 -7.48 -17.31
C VAL A 132 -3.06 -8.14 -16.73
N TYR A 133 -1.96 -8.18 -17.49
CA TYR A 133 -0.69 -8.73 -17.02
C TYR A 133 -0.17 -8.01 -15.77
N ILE A 134 -0.16 -6.68 -15.77
CA ILE A 134 0.32 -5.90 -14.62
C ILE A 134 -0.63 -6.03 -13.43
N ALA A 135 -1.95 -6.02 -13.66
CA ALA A 135 -2.93 -6.25 -12.59
C ALA A 135 -2.74 -7.64 -11.94
N LEU A 136 -2.43 -8.67 -12.73
CA LEU A 136 -2.12 -10.01 -12.21
C LEU A 136 -0.78 -10.09 -11.46
N LEU A 137 0.15 -9.18 -11.76
CA LEU A 137 1.42 -9.10 -11.03
C LEU A 137 1.34 -8.22 -9.78
N LEU A 138 0.29 -7.41 -9.59
CA LEU A 138 0.17 -6.51 -8.44
C LEU A 138 0.36 -7.22 -7.08
N PRO A 139 -0.24 -8.40 -6.83
CA PRO A 139 0.00 -9.13 -5.58
C PRO A 139 1.45 -9.60 -5.41
N LEU A 140 2.16 -9.87 -6.50
CA LEU A 140 3.59 -10.19 -6.47
C LEU A 140 4.45 -8.91 -6.43
N ALA A 141 3.98 -7.86 -7.07
CA ALA A 141 4.67 -6.58 -7.16
C ALA A 141 4.63 -5.80 -5.84
N SER A 142 3.61 -5.97 -5.01
CA SER A 142 3.56 -5.39 -3.66
C SER A 142 4.75 -5.84 -2.78
N PHE A 143 5.32 -7.00 -3.06
CA PHE A 143 6.57 -7.45 -2.45
C PHE A 143 7.84 -6.92 -3.15
N MET A 144 7.73 -6.35 -4.35
CA MET A 144 8.85 -6.01 -5.22
C MET A 144 8.93 -4.53 -5.61
N LEU A 145 7.86 -3.75 -5.44
CA LEU A 145 7.81 -2.33 -5.80
C LEU A 145 7.98 -1.44 -4.56
N PRO A 146 8.61 -0.26 -4.69
CA PRO A 146 8.69 0.68 -3.58
C PRO A 146 7.29 1.05 -3.08
N LEU A 147 7.16 1.14 -1.77
CA LEU A 147 5.93 1.43 -1.04
C LEU A 147 5.10 2.58 -1.61
N THR A 148 5.73 3.61 -2.19
CA THR A 148 5.04 4.78 -2.74
C THR A 148 4.15 4.49 -3.96
N LEU A 149 4.57 3.57 -4.84
CA LEU A 149 3.75 3.18 -6.02
C LEU A 149 2.69 2.14 -5.65
N THR A 150 3.00 1.25 -4.70
CA THR A 150 2.03 0.22 -4.26
C THR A 150 0.94 0.80 -3.35
N GLN A 151 1.25 1.80 -2.53
CA GLN A 151 0.25 2.51 -1.74
C GLN A 151 -0.78 3.26 -2.61
N ALA A 152 -0.35 3.80 -3.75
CA ALA A 152 -1.25 4.44 -4.71
C ALA A 152 -2.16 3.46 -5.47
N ILE A 153 -1.85 2.15 -5.46
CA ILE A 153 -2.58 1.10 -6.20
C ILE A 153 -3.18 0.05 -5.23
N SER A 154 -3.05 0.23 -3.92
CA SER A 154 -3.64 -0.68 -2.95
C SER A 154 -5.18 -0.60 -2.98
N ILE A 155 -5.81 -1.75 -2.78
CA ILE A 155 -7.26 -1.77 -2.53
C ILE A 155 -7.49 -0.97 -1.24
N PRO A 156 -8.41 0.01 -1.25
CA PRO A 156 -8.70 0.79 -0.06
C PRO A 156 -8.99 -0.09 1.15
N HIS A 157 -8.45 0.27 2.32
CA HIS A 157 -8.57 -0.53 3.54
C HIS A 157 -10.02 -0.84 3.91
N PHE A 158 -10.94 0.10 3.70
CA PHE A 158 -12.36 -0.11 3.99
C PHE A 158 -12.97 -1.30 3.23
N ILE A 159 -12.50 -1.62 1.99
CA ILE A 159 -12.97 -2.78 1.23
C ILE A 159 -12.37 -4.07 1.79
N THR A 160 -11.07 -4.06 2.11
CA THR A 160 -10.38 -5.25 2.64
C THR A 160 -10.83 -5.54 4.06
N ASP A 161 -11.02 -4.52 4.87
CA ASP A 161 -11.41 -4.64 6.27
C ASP A 161 -12.84 -5.21 6.37
N GLU A 162 -13.78 -4.69 5.56
CA GLU A 162 -15.15 -5.22 5.49
C GLU A 162 -15.18 -6.71 5.07
N LEU A 163 -14.39 -7.10 4.05
CA LEU A 163 -14.25 -8.50 3.65
C LEU A 163 -13.65 -9.38 4.76
N MET A 164 -12.74 -8.82 5.55
CA MET A 164 -12.05 -9.54 6.63
C MET A 164 -12.91 -9.70 7.89
N LEU A 165 -14.03 -8.99 8.04
CA LEU A 165 -14.94 -9.12 9.18
C LEU A 165 -15.66 -10.48 9.20
N SER A 166 -15.95 -11.09 8.05
CA SER A 166 -16.65 -12.36 7.97
C SER A 166 -15.75 -13.55 7.61
N ARG A 167 -16.05 -14.75 8.13
CA ARG A 167 -15.30 -15.97 7.78
C ARG A 167 -15.40 -16.30 6.28
N SER A 168 -16.56 -16.08 5.67
CA SER A 168 -16.76 -16.25 4.22
C SER A 168 -15.95 -15.23 3.41
N GLY A 169 -15.87 -13.99 3.86
CA GLY A 169 -15.06 -12.94 3.23
C GLY A 169 -13.57 -13.25 3.31
N LYS A 170 -13.06 -13.70 4.46
CA LYS A 170 -11.67 -14.19 4.62
C LYS A 170 -11.35 -15.31 3.62
N LEU A 171 -12.23 -16.30 3.49
CA LEU A 171 -12.04 -17.41 2.55
C LEU A 171 -12.08 -16.94 1.08
N LEU A 172 -13.01 -16.05 0.74
CA LEU A 172 -13.10 -15.48 -0.62
C LEU A 172 -11.82 -14.69 -0.96
N TYR A 173 -11.38 -13.83 -0.05
CA TYR A 173 -10.15 -13.06 -0.22
C TYR A 173 -8.94 -13.97 -0.43
N ALA A 174 -8.77 -15.00 0.42
CA ALA A 174 -7.69 -15.96 0.29
C ALA A 174 -7.75 -16.75 -1.03
N ALA A 175 -8.93 -17.14 -1.49
CA ALA A 175 -9.12 -17.85 -2.75
C ALA A 175 -8.75 -16.95 -3.94
N VAL A 176 -9.27 -15.72 -3.98
CA VAL A 176 -8.96 -14.75 -5.06
C VAL A 176 -7.47 -14.43 -5.06
N ALA A 177 -6.87 -14.13 -3.91
CA ALA A 177 -5.44 -13.85 -3.79
C ALA A 177 -4.60 -15.04 -4.28
N SER A 178 -4.96 -16.28 -3.93
CA SER A 178 -4.27 -17.50 -4.38
C SER A 178 -4.32 -17.66 -5.90
N VAL A 179 -5.49 -17.44 -6.51
CA VAL A 179 -5.64 -17.48 -7.97
C VAL A 179 -4.78 -16.42 -8.64
N LEU A 180 -4.81 -15.17 -8.14
CA LEU A 180 -4.01 -14.08 -8.68
C LEU A 180 -2.51 -14.36 -8.59
N VAL A 181 -2.04 -14.91 -7.47
CA VAL A 181 -0.64 -15.32 -7.30
C VAL A 181 -0.25 -16.41 -8.30
N ILE A 182 -1.06 -17.46 -8.45
CA ILE A 182 -0.79 -18.56 -9.41
C ILE A 182 -0.73 -18.02 -10.84
N VAL A 183 -1.70 -17.23 -11.25
CA VAL A 183 -1.77 -16.64 -12.59
C VAL A 183 -0.62 -15.65 -12.80
N GLY A 184 -0.30 -14.84 -11.79
CA GLY A 184 0.83 -13.91 -11.79
C GLY A 184 2.17 -14.62 -11.99
N VAL A 185 2.45 -15.68 -11.22
CA VAL A 185 3.67 -16.48 -11.35
C VAL A 185 3.78 -17.09 -12.76
N ARG A 186 2.68 -17.63 -13.29
CA ARG A 186 2.68 -18.19 -14.65
C ARG A 186 2.89 -17.15 -15.74
N SER A 187 2.54 -15.91 -15.48
CA SER A 187 2.66 -14.79 -16.42
C SER A 187 3.97 -14.01 -16.28
N VAL A 188 4.78 -14.26 -15.25
CA VAL A 188 5.95 -13.43 -14.88
C VAL A 188 6.99 -13.28 -16.01
N LEU A 189 7.13 -14.27 -16.88
CA LEU A 189 8.06 -14.24 -18.01
C LEU A 189 7.54 -13.43 -19.22
N THR A 190 6.31 -12.92 -19.19
CA THR A 190 5.71 -12.18 -20.31
C THR A 190 6.55 -10.97 -20.70
N LEU A 191 6.91 -10.13 -19.75
CA LEU A 191 7.65 -8.90 -20.02
C LEU A 191 9.10 -9.15 -20.49
N PRO A 192 9.89 -10.07 -19.87
CA PRO A 192 11.19 -10.46 -20.42
C PRO A 192 11.11 -10.98 -21.87
N ILE A 193 10.14 -11.85 -22.17
CA ILE A 193 9.94 -12.39 -23.52
C ILE A 193 9.58 -11.27 -24.49
N PHE A 194 8.61 -10.41 -24.10
CA PHE A 194 8.17 -9.30 -24.94
C PHE A 194 9.29 -8.32 -25.25
N THR A 195 10.11 -7.96 -24.26
CA THR A 195 11.17 -6.95 -24.44
C THR A 195 12.34 -7.46 -25.27
N ILE A 196 12.72 -8.73 -25.09
CA ILE A 196 13.94 -9.30 -25.69
C ILE A 196 13.68 -9.82 -27.11
N GLN A 197 12.55 -10.50 -27.37
CA GLN A 197 12.27 -11.05 -28.69
C GLN A 197 11.80 -9.96 -29.66
N PRO A 198 12.46 -9.72 -30.79
CA PRO A 198 11.95 -8.81 -31.82
C PRO A 198 10.66 -9.36 -32.42
N LYS A 199 9.77 -8.53 -32.89
CA LYS A 199 8.55 -8.91 -33.62
C LYS A 199 7.53 -9.80 -32.88
N ILE A 200 7.60 -9.93 -31.56
CA ILE A 200 6.59 -10.65 -30.75
C ILE A 200 5.58 -9.66 -30.17
N SER A 201 4.30 -10.03 -30.15
CA SER A 201 3.23 -9.25 -29.52
C SER A 201 3.12 -9.57 -28.02
N ILE A 202 2.42 -8.72 -27.26
CA ILE A 202 2.18 -8.91 -25.83
C ILE A 202 1.40 -10.22 -25.59
N ARG A 203 0.31 -10.44 -26.38
CA ARG A 203 -0.47 -11.69 -26.30
C ARG A 203 0.38 -12.95 -26.54
N GLN A 204 1.23 -12.91 -27.59
CA GLN A 204 2.12 -14.05 -27.87
C GLN A 204 3.12 -14.30 -26.75
N SER A 205 3.65 -13.24 -26.15
CA SER A 205 4.58 -13.33 -25.01
C SER A 205 3.89 -13.92 -23.77
N LEU A 206 2.64 -13.57 -23.51
CA LEU A 206 1.82 -14.15 -22.45
C LEU A 206 1.61 -15.65 -22.65
N VAL A 207 1.21 -16.06 -23.87
CA VAL A 207 1.03 -17.47 -24.21
C VAL A 207 2.35 -18.25 -24.07
N GLN A 208 3.47 -17.67 -24.49
CA GLN A 208 4.79 -18.31 -24.32
C GLN A 208 5.16 -18.45 -22.84
N SER A 209 4.92 -17.45 -22.01
CA SER A 209 5.14 -17.50 -20.56
C SER A 209 4.35 -18.65 -19.93
N TRP A 210 3.07 -18.80 -20.29
CA TRP A 210 2.22 -19.88 -19.81
C TRP A 210 2.66 -21.27 -20.26
N ARG A 211 3.13 -21.42 -21.51
CA ARG A 211 3.69 -22.68 -22.02
C ARG A 211 4.98 -23.04 -21.31
N PHE A 212 5.85 -22.06 -21.09
CA PHE A 212 7.12 -22.25 -20.39
C PHE A 212 6.87 -22.67 -18.94
N SER A 213 6.03 -21.93 -18.20
CA SER A 213 5.74 -22.20 -16.79
C SER A 213 5.07 -23.56 -16.57
N LYS A 214 4.36 -24.12 -17.56
CA LYS A 214 3.76 -25.46 -17.46
C LYS A 214 4.82 -26.55 -17.22
N ARG A 215 6.03 -26.41 -17.81
CA ARG A 215 7.13 -27.39 -17.71
C ARG A 215 8.18 -27.03 -16.66
N GLY A 216 8.34 -25.73 -16.36
CA GLY A 216 9.38 -25.20 -15.48
C GLY A 216 8.85 -24.50 -14.22
N LEU A 217 7.59 -24.72 -13.84
CA LEU A 217 6.95 -24.01 -12.72
C LEU A 217 7.71 -24.18 -11.40
N PHE A 218 8.11 -25.40 -11.08
CA PHE A 218 8.84 -25.69 -9.84
C PHE A 218 10.18 -24.94 -9.78
N GLU A 219 10.96 -24.98 -10.88
CA GLU A 219 12.25 -24.26 -10.95
C GLU A 219 12.04 -22.75 -10.83
N LEU A 220 11.01 -22.20 -11.46
CA LEU A 220 10.65 -20.79 -11.38
C LEU A 220 10.27 -20.39 -9.95
N LEU A 221 9.42 -21.19 -9.28
CA LEU A 221 9.02 -20.96 -7.89
C LEU A 221 10.21 -21.00 -6.93
N VAL A 222 11.10 -21.99 -7.10
CA VAL A 222 12.33 -22.08 -6.28
C VAL A 222 13.20 -20.86 -6.48
N LEU A 223 13.40 -20.40 -7.71
CA LEU A 223 14.21 -19.22 -8.01
C LEU A 223 13.57 -17.94 -7.43
N LEU A 224 12.25 -17.76 -7.59
CA LEU A 224 11.55 -16.63 -6.99
C LEU A 224 11.65 -16.66 -5.46
N ALA A 225 11.44 -17.83 -4.85
CA ALA A 225 11.58 -17.99 -3.40
C ALA A 225 13.00 -17.67 -2.91
N MET A 226 14.04 -18.14 -3.63
CA MET A 226 15.44 -17.82 -3.27
C MET A 226 15.73 -16.32 -3.37
N VAL A 227 15.25 -15.64 -4.41
CA VAL A 227 15.45 -14.20 -4.59
C VAL A 227 14.73 -13.44 -3.48
N LEU A 228 13.45 -13.75 -3.21
CA LEU A 228 12.65 -13.09 -2.20
C LEU A 228 13.17 -13.34 -0.79
N THR A 229 13.47 -14.59 -0.44
CA THR A 229 14.00 -14.93 0.89
C THR A 229 15.35 -14.27 1.12
N GLY A 230 16.26 -14.32 0.13
CA GLY A 230 17.56 -13.65 0.22
C GLY A 230 17.42 -12.13 0.41
N HIS A 231 16.49 -11.51 -0.32
CA HIS A 231 16.21 -10.08 -0.17
C HIS A 231 15.62 -9.75 1.21
N LEU A 232 14.64 -10.54 1.69
CA LEU A 232 14.00 -10.35 2.99
C LEU A 232 15.01 -10.49 4.15
N LEU A 233 15.90 -11.48 4.07
CA LEU A 233 16.97 -11.66 5.07
C LEU A 233 17.95 -10.48 5.10
N LEU A 234 18.32 -9.97 3.91
CA LEU A 234 19.17 -8.77 3.81
C LEU A 234 18.45 -7.55 4.37
N LEU A 235 17.18 -7.35 4.03
CA LEU A 235 16.35 -6.25 4.52
C LEU A 235 16.26 -6.29 6.05
N LEU A 236 15.88 -7.43 6.62
CA LEU A 236 15.79 -7.64 8.06
C LEU A 236 17.11 -7.37 8.75
N GLY A 237 18.20 -7.98 8.27
CA GLY A 237 19.53 -7.82 8.86
C GLY A 237 20.00 -6.36 8.86
N ILE A 238 19.84 -5.65 7.74
CA ILE A 238 20.25 -4.25 7.65
C ILE A 238 19.34 -3.33 8.47
N THR A 239 18.04 -3.62 8.54
CA THR A 239 17.11 -2.86 9.41
C THR A 239 17.51 -3.01 10.88
N VAL A 240 17.74 -4.24 11.35
CA VAL A 240 18.17 -4.49 12.75
C VAL A 240 19.49 -3.79 13.05
N VAL A 241 20.51 -3.95 12.19
CA VAL A 241 21.81 -3.29 12.37
C VAL A 241 21.71 -1.78 12.29
N GLY A 242 20.90 -1.26 11.35
CA GLY A 242 20.71 0.17 11.13
C GLY A 242 19.96 0.89 12.25
N THR A 243 19.04 0.20 12.94
CA THR A 243 18.30 0.76 14.08
C THR A 243 19.06 0.64 15.42
N LEU A 244 20.09 -0.20 15.48
CA LEU A 244 20.86 -0.41 16.71
C LEU A 244 21.48 0.88 17.28
N PRO A 245 22.08 1.81 16.48
CA PRO A 245 22.58 3.08 16.98
C PRO A 245 21.50 3.93 17.65
N LEU A 246 20.29 3.98 17.08
CA LEU A 246 19.16 4.70 17.66
C LEU A 246 18.81 4.12 19.04
N TYR A 247 18.64 2.81 19.15
CA TYR A 247 18.31 2.13 20.38
C TYR A 247 19.32 2.35 21.50
N ILE A 248 20.63 2.39 21.16
CA ILE A 248 21.69 2.62 22.11
C ILE A 248 21.74 4.10 22.53
N LEU A 249 21.75 5.02 21.57
CA LEU A 249 21.92 6.45 21.82
C LEU A 249 20.71 7.07 22.52
N GLU A 250 19.49 6.59 22.25
CA GLU A 250 18.30 7.02 22.97
C GLU A 250 18.41 6.78 24.50
N ARG A 251 19.05 5.69 24.90
CA ARG A 251 19.26 5.36 26.32
C ARG A 251 20.44 6.08 26.94
N VAL A 252 21.52 6.27 26.19
CA VAL A 252 22.78 6.86 26.70
C VAL A 252 22.76 8.38 26.61
N LEU A 253 22.13 8.92 25.58
CA LEU A 253 22.11 10.36 25.28
C LEU A 253 20.72 10.80 24.78
N PRO A 254 19.68 10.83 25.63
CA PRO A 254 18.30 11.12 25.25
C PRO A 254 18.14 12.44 24.46
N SER A 255 18.96 13.44 24.75
CA SER A 255 18.96 14.75 24.05
C SER A 255 19.30 14.63 22.56
N SER A 256 19.94 13.54 22.12
CA SER A 256 20.30 13.30 20.72
C SER A 256 19.28 12.39 19.99
N ALA A 257 18.25 11.90 20.67
CA ALA A 257 17.31 10.89 20.15
C ALA A 257 16.65 11.33 18.85
N LEU A 258 16.13 12.57 18.77
CA LEU A 258 15.50 13.11 17.58
C LEU A 258 16.45 13.16 16.37
N LEU A 259 17.68 13.67 16.57
CA LEU A 259 18.68 13.72 15.51
C LEU A 259 19.06 12.31 15.05
N THR A 260 19.31 11.40 16.00
CA THR A 260 19.66 10.00 15.70
C THR A 260 18.55 9.28 14.97
N ALA A 261 17.29 9.51 15.37
CA ALA A 261 16.13 8.97 14.67
C ALA A 261 16.05 9.46 13.22
N GLY A 262 16.22 10.76 12.99
CA GLY A 262 16.23 11.35 11.63
C GLY A 262 17.36 10.79 10.76
N MET A 263 18.55 10.60 11.31
CA MET A 263 19.68 9.99 10.60
C MET A 263 19.44 8.49 10.32
N THR A 264 18.85 7.76 11.27
CA THR A 264 18.51 6.35 11.12
C THR A 264 17.48 6.17 10.00
N LEU A 265 16.43 7.00 9.96
CA LEU A 265 15.43 6.96 8.88
C LEU A 265 16.08 7.25 7.52
N ALA A 266 16.92 8.30 7.41
CA ALA A 266 17.61 8.61 6.17
C ALA A 266 18.51 7.46 5.69
N PHE A 267 19.20 6.79 6.62
CA PHE A 267 19.99 5.60 6.32
C PHE A 267 19.10 4.45 5.80
N LEU A 268 17.97 4.18 6.46
CA LEU A 268 17.04 3.14 6.04
C LEU A 268 16.42 3.45 4.67
N GLU A 269 15.99 4.69 4.42
CA GLU A 269 15.42 5.11 3.13
C GLU A 269 16.39 4.88 1.98
N ILE A 270 17.64 5.34 2.11
CA ILE A 270 18.67 5.11 1.09
C ILE A 270 18.93 3.61 0.92
N THR A 271 19.00 2.87 2.03
CA THR A 271 19.24 1.43 1.99
C THR A 271 18.09 0.68 1.33
N PHE A 272 16.85 1.04 1.60
CA PHE A 272 15.68 0.47 0.91
C PHE A 272 15.73 0.69 -0.60
N VAL A 273 16.08 1.90 -1.05
CA VAL A 273 16.24 2.18 -2.49
C VAL A 273 17.33 1.32 -3.12
N VAL A 274 18.45 1.12 -2.42
CA VAL A 274 19.57 0.28 -2.91
C VAL A 274 19.16 -1.20 -2.93
N LEU A 275 18.56 -1.70 -1.85
CA LEU A 275 18.13 -3.10 -1.76
C LEU A 275 17.04 -3.42 -2.79
N PHE A 276 16.10 -2.51 -2.97
CA PHE A 276 15.06 -2.65 -3.97
C PHE A 276 15.65 -2.68 -5.40
N SER A 277 16.61 -1.82 -5.70
CA SER A 277 17.33 -1.82 -6.97
C SER A 277 18.11 -3.13 -7.16
N LEU A 278 18.71 -3.66 -6.10
CA LEU A 278 19.37 -4.97 -6.11
C LEU A 278 18.38 -6.10 -6.40
N LEU A 279 17.19 -6.07 -5.78
CA LEU A 279 16.11 -7.03 -6.04
C LEU A 279 15.69 -7.00 -7.52
N GLN A 280 15.49 -5.82 -8.10
CA GLN A 280 15.16 -5.68 -9.52
C GLN A 280 16.26 -6.22 -10.44
N ALA A 281 17.54 -5.96 -10.10
CA ALA A 281 18.68 -6.50 -10.83
C ALA A 281 18.73 -8.02 -10.75
N MET A 282 18.58 -8.60 -9.56
CA MET A 282 18.53 -10.06 -9.35
C MET A 282 17.36 -10.69 -10.11
N PHE A 283 16.18 -10.12 -9.98
CA PHE A 283 15.00 -10.56 -10.70
C PHE A 283 15.22 -10.56 -12.21
N SER A 284 15.76 -9.46 -12.75
CA SER A 284 16.04 -9.36 -14.19
C SER A 284 17.05 -10.39 -14.68
N GLN A 285 18.14 -10.60 -13.96
CA GLN A 285 19.15 -11.60 -14.29
C GLN A 285 18.58 -13.02 -14.26
N VAL A 286 17.81 -13.35 -13.22
CA VAL A 286 17.20 -14.67 -13.04
C VAL A 286 16.15 -14.94 -14.12
N MET A 287 15.24 -13.97 -14.39
CA MET A 287 14.19 -14.13 -15.40
C MET A 287 14.77 -14.33 -16.81
N VAL A 288 15.83 -13.60 -17.15
CA VAL A 288 16.51 -13.77 -18.43
C VAL A 288 17.21 -15.12 -18.50
N ALA A 289 17.94 -15.53 -17.45
CA ALA A 289 18.66 -16.80 -17.42
C ALA A 289 17.73 -18.01 -17.57
N ILE A 290 16.59 -18.01 -16.89
CA ILE A 290 15.60 -19.11 -16.98
C ILE A 290 14.91 -19.13 -18.33
N THR A 291 14.60 -17.96 -18.92
CA THR A 291 13.88 -17.87 -20.19
C THR A 291 14.72 -18.32 -21.37
N TYR A 292 15.99 -17.96 -21.39
CA TYR A 292 16.87 -18.17 -22.54
C TYR A 292 17.91 -19.27 -22.33
N ASN A 293 17.91 -19.95 -21.19
CA ASN A 293 18.79 -21.06 -20.84
C ASN A 293 20.26 -20.75 -21.21
N THR A 294 20.70 -19.53 -20.88
CA THR A 294 22.03 -19.01 -21.27
C THR A 294 23.13 -19.87 -20.66
N PRO A 295 24.10 -20.35 -21.47
CA PRO A 295 25.21 -21.13 -20.95
C PRO A 295 26.06 -20.31 -20.00
N LEU A 296 26.58 -20.96 -18.95
CA LEU A 296 27.50 -20.34 -17.99
C LEU A 296 28.67 -19.70 -18.73
N LEU A 297 28.81 -18.40 -18.62
CA LEU A 297 29.76 -17.60 -19.36
C LEU A 297 31.21 -18.01 -19.14
N SER A 298 31.93 -18.12 -20.25
CA SER A 298 33.40 -18.18 -20.30
C SER A 298 33.99 -16.91 -19.63
N LYS A 299 35.12 -17.13 -18.94
CA LYS A 299 35.87 -16.13 -18.14
C LYS A 299 36.37 -14.95 -18.99
N ALA A 300 35.53 -13.94 -19.23
CA ALA A 300 36.00 -12.69 -19.80
C ALA A 300 36.67 -11.84 -18.73
N LYS A 301 37.97 -11.53 -18.88
CA LYS A 301 38.72 -10.66 -17.95
C LYS A 301 38.20 -9.24 -18.01
N ILE A 302 37.90 -8.63 -16.83
CA ILE A 302 37.58 -7.24 -16.70
C ILE A 302 38.88 -6.43 -16.54
N SER A 303 38.99 -5.35 -17.30
CA SER A 303 40.09 -4.38 -17.10
C SER A 303 39.80 -3.52 -15.85
N PRO A 304 40.68 -3.46 -14.85
CA PRO A 304 40.45 -2.79 -13.57
C PRO A 304 40.49 -1.25 -13.59
N ASN A 305 40.92 -0.64 -14.70
CA ASN A 305 41.44 0.74 -14.66
C ASN A 305 40.41 1.89 -14.73
N PHE A 306 39.11 1.63 -14.87
CA PHE A 306 38.12 2.70 -15.04
C PHE A 306 37.40 3.12 -13.74
N VAL A 307 37.66 2.47 -12.63
CA VAL A 307 36.79 2.45 -11.46
C VAL A 307 37.03 3.59 -10.46
N LYS A 308 38.29 3.98 -10.21
CA LYS A 308 38.63 4.84 -9.05
C LYS A 308 38.10 6.28 -9.10
N LYS A 309 38.02 6.96 -10.25
CA LYS A 309 37.63 8.38 -10.33
C LYS A 309 36.12 8.66 -10.19
N ARG A 310 35.24 7.68 -10.47
CA ARG A 310 33.77 7.85 -10.42
C ARG A 310 33.17 7.68 -9.02
N TYR A 311 33.78 6.87 -8.18
CA TYR A 311 33.24 6.63 -6.81
C TYR A 311 33.29 7.89 -5.92
N LYS A 312 34.33 8.75 -6.04
CA LYS A 312 34.45 9.95 -5.23
C LYS A 312 33.28 10.93 -5.44
N ARG A 313 32.81 11.11 -6.70
CA ARG A 313 31.64 11.95 -6.98
C ARG A 313 30.33 11.34 -6.49
N LEU A 314 30.20 10.04 -6.65
CA LEU A 314 29.01 9.31 -6.18
C LEU A 314 28.90 9.37 -4.65
N SER A 315 29.99 9.15 -3.93
CA SER A 315 29.97 9.24 -2.45
C SER A 315 29.61 10.64 -1.96
N ILE A 316 30.05 11.70 -2.63
CA ILE A 316 29.65 13.07 -2.28
C ILE A 316 28.13 13.26 -2.45
N VAL A 317 27.57 12.79 -3.58
CA VAL A 317 26.12 12.87 -3.83
C VAL A 317 25.34 12.11 -2.78
N VAL A 318 25.77 10.89 -2.43
CA VAL A 318 25.11 10.07 -1.40
C VAL A 318 25.19 10.78 -0.03
N CYS A 319 26.32 11.37 0.34
CA CYS A 319 26.44 12.13 1.57
C CYS A 319 25.51 13.36 1.60
N ILE A 320 25.40 14.10 0.49
CA ILE A 320 24.48 15.24 0.39
C ILE A 320 23.03 14.77 0.56
N VAL A 321 22.62 13.70 -0.15
CA VAL A 321 21.27 13.13 -0.05
C VAL A 321 21.00 12.67 1.38
N PHE A 322 21.95 11.99 2.01
CA PHE A 322 21.81 11.55 3.41
C PHE A 322 21.59 12.72 4.37
N ILE A 323 22.38 13.80 4.24
CA ILE A 323 22.23 15.00 5.08
C ILE A 323 20.85 15.64 4.87
N VAL A 324 20.44 15.83 3.60
CA VAL A 324 19.15 16.43 3.27
C VAL A 324 18.00 15.60 3.84
N LEU A 325 18.01 14.28 3.63
CA LEU A 325 16.99 13.37 4.16
C LEU A 325 16.98 13.38 5.69
N SER A 326 18.15 13.38 6.33
CA SER A 326 18.25 13.46 7.80
C SER A 326 17.56 14.71 8.35
N VAL A 327 17.82 15.87 7.74
CA VAL A 327 17.20 17.15 8.14
C VAL A 327 15.68 17.13 7.92
N LEU A 328 15.23 16.61 6.79
CA LEU A 328 13.79 16.48 6.50
C LEU A 328 13.10 15.54 7.48
N ASN A 329 13.72 14.40 7.78
CA ASN A 329 13.18 13.42 8.73
C ASN A 329 13.13 13.98 10.16
N VAL A 330 14.16 14.71 10.60
CA VAL A 330 14.14 15.40 11.91
C VAL A 330 12.93 16.34 11.99
N LYS A 331 12.72 17.19 10.97
CA LYS A 331 11.57 18.12 10.96
C LYS A 331 10.22 17.40 10.94
N THR A 332 10.13 16.26 10.25
CA THR A 332 8.92 15.45 10.21
C THR A 332 8.64 14.79 11.56
N LEU A 333 9.68 14.19 12.17
CA LEU A 333 9.57 13.54 13.48
C LEU A 333 9.22 14.54 14.58
N GLU A 334 9.84 15.74 14.57
CA GLU A 334 9.52 16.81 15.51
C GLU A 334 8.04 17.14 15.53
N LYS A 335 7.40 17.17 14.35
CA LYS A 335 5.98 17.50 14.20
C LYS A 335 5.04 16.32 14.46
N SER A 336 5.45 15.07 14.15
CA SER A 336 4.55 13.92 14.13
C SER A 336 4.68 13.01 15.34
N VAL A 337 5.90 12.77 15.84
CA VAL A 337 6.16 11.77 16.88
C VAL A 337 6.38 12.41 18.24
N TYR A 338 7.02 13.58 18.27
CA TYR A 338 7.30 14.33 19.50
C TYR A 338 6.30 15.46 19.76
N ALA A 339 5.21 15.52 19.00
CA ALA A 339 4.09 16.41 19.33
C ALA A 339 3.41 15.91 20.62
N PRO A 340 3.24 16.78 21.64
CA PRO A 340 2.74 16.36 22.95
C PRO A 340 1.29 15.89 23.00
N ASP A 341 0.58 15.98 21.87
CA ASP A 341 -0.89 15.83 21.83
C ASP A 341 -1.38 14.60 21.03
N THR A 342 -0.56 13.55 20.91
CA THR A 342 -1.03 12.30 20.27
C THR A 342 -2.03 11.61 21.19
N LYS A 343 -3.28 11.50 20.74
CA LYS A 343 -4.35 10.79 21.46
C LYS A 343 -4.47 9.36 20.96
N ILE A 344 -4.65 8.44 21.89
CA ILE A 344 -4.94 7.02 21.60
C ILE A 344 -6.47 6.87 21.50
N ILE A 345 -6.94 6.48 20.31
CA ILE A 345 -8.36 6.28 20.05
C ILE A 345 -8.64 4.77 19.92
N ALA A 346 -9.54 4.26 20.76
CA ALA A 346 -9.98 2.88 20.67
C ALA A 346 -11.12 2.77 19.65
N HIS A 347 -10.84 2.17 18.47
CA HIS A 347 -11.77 2.01 17.37
C HIS A 347 -12.86 1.00 17.71
N ARG A 348 -14.12 1.46 17.83
CA ARG A 348 -15.32 0.72 18.25
C ARG A 348 -15.19 0.12 19.66
N GLY A 349 -14.37 0.73 20.53
CA GLY A 349 -14.01 0.18 21.83
C GLY A 349 -12.82 -0.77 21.79
N TYR A 350 -12.62 -1.54 22.88
CA TYR A 350 -11.51 -2.53 22.95
C TYR A 350 -11.99 -3.89 22.46
N THR A 351 -11.96 -4.09 21.14
CA THR A 351 -12.52 -5.25 20.45
C THR A 351 -11.74 -6.56 20.67
N ALA A 352 -10.52 -6.51 21.24
CA ALA A 352 -9.77 -7.70 21.56
C ALA A 352 -10.38 -8.51 22.75
N GLU A 353 -11.15 -7.82 23.62
CA GLU A 353 -11.74 -8.41 24.84
C GLU A 353 -13.22 -8.12 25.00
N ALA A 354 -13.88 -7.57 24.00
CA ALA A 354 -15.31 -7.26 24.02
C ALA A 354 -15.89 -7.23 22.60
N VAL A 355 -17.21 -7.19 22.48
CA VAL A 355 -17.88 -6.96 21.20
C VAL A 355 -17.73 -5.48 20.82
N GLU A 356 -17.50 -5.23 19.54
CA GLU A 356 -17.44 -3.87 19.00
C GLU A 356 -18.73 -3.07 19.27
N ASN A 357 -18.60 -1.76 19.46
CA ASN A 357 -19.74 -0.86 19.65
C ASN A 357 -20.68 -1.28 20.82
N THR A 358 -20.11 -1.76 21.92
CA THR A 358 -20.83 -2.14 23.14
C THR A 358 -20.28 -1.41 24.36
N ILE A 359 -21.09 -1.34 25.41
CA ILE A 359 -20.67 -0.75 26.69
C ILE A 359 -19.49 -1.51 27.28
N GLY A 360 -19.45 -2.84 27.14
CA GLY A 360 -18.30 -3.66 27.53
C GLY A 360 -17.01 -3.24 26.81
N GLY A 361 -17.09 -2.96 25.51
CA GLY A 361 -15.97 -2.43 24.73
C GLY A 361 -15.49 -1.06 25.18
N LEU A 362 -16.40 -0.15 25.51
CA LEU A 362 -16.11 1.17 26.06
C LEU A 362 -15.38 1.07 27.41
N VAL A 363 -15.91 0.27 28.35
CA VAL A 363 -15.31 0.08 29.69
C VAL A 363 -13.89 -0.46 29.60
N ARG A 364 -13.65 -1.45 28.73
CA ARG A 364 -12.31 -2.04 28.54
C ARG A 364 -11.34 -1.08 27.85
N ALA A 365 -11.83 -0.25 26.92
CA ALA A 365 -11.01 0.77 26.27
C ALA A 365 -10.54 1.84 27.25
N ALA A 366 -11.44 2.32 28.12
CA ALA A 366 -11.10 3.26 29.20
C ALA A 366 -10.11 2.64 30.20
N ALA A 367 -10.33 1.38 30.62
CA ALA A 367 -9.43 0.67 31.50
C ALA A 367 -8.03 0.41 30.89
N ALA A 368 -7.96 0.28 29.57
CA ALA A 368 -6.70 0.17 28.83
C ALA A 368 -5.96 1.51 28.65
N GLY A 369 -6.56 2.64 29.05
CA GLY A 369 -5.96 3.97 28.97
C GLY A 369 -6.13 4.67 27.63
N ALA A 370 -7.19 4.38 26.90
CA ALA A 370 -7.55 5.13 25.69
C ALA A 370 -7.95 6.58 26.06
N ASP A 371 -7.45 7.55 25.28
CA ASP A 371 -7.83 8.98 25.43
C ASP A 371 -9.23 9.24 24.89
N LEU A 372 -9.63 8.50 23.86
CA LEU A 372 -10.94 8.56 23.24
C LEU A 372 -11.42 7.16 22.88
N VAL A 373 -12.72 6.96 22.89
CA VAL A 373 -13.34 5.76 22.31
C VAL A 373 -14.16 6.17 21.11
N GLU A 374 -13.83 5.59 19.97
CA GLU A 374 -14.61 5.79 18.75
C GLU A 374 -15.78 4.82 18.74
N ILE A 375 -16.94 5.34 18.32
CA ILE A 375 -18.21 4.61 18.22
C ILE A 375 -18.96 4.99 16.95
N ASP A 376 -19.64 4.02 16.35
CA ASP A 376 -20.51 4.23 15.19
C ASP A 376 -21.96 4.42 15.61
N ILE A 377 -22.61 5.50 15.18
CA ILE A 377 -24.03 5.73 15.47
C ILE A 377 -24.88 5.73 14.20
N GLN A 378 -26.11 5.23 14.33
CA GLN A 378 -27.14 5.29 13.29
C GLN A 378 -28.45 5.83 13.90
N GLN A 379 -29.24 6.54 13.08
CA GLN A 379 -30.57 6.97 13.51
C GLN A 379 -31.58 5.82 13.35
N THR A 380 -32.35 5.55 14.39
CA THR A 380 -33.43 4.56 14.41
C THR A 380 -34.71 5.11 13.75
N ILE A 381 -35.71 4.28 13.48
CA ILE A 381 -36.95 4.70 12.84
C ILE A 381 -37.75 5.70 13.69
N ASP A 382 -37.62 5.64 15.02
CA ASP A 382 -38.22 6.55 15.99
C ASP A 382 -37.42 7.83 16.22
N GLY A 383 -36.29 8.02 15.50
CA GLY A 383 -35.49 9.25 15.49
C GLY A 383 -34.40 9.30 16.55
N ASP A 384 -34.24 8.26 17.38
CA ASP A 384 -33.18 8.12 18.37
C ASP A 384 -31.87 7.64 17.76
N PHE A 385 -30.81 7.52 18.56
CA PHE A 385 -29.50 7.09 18.12
C PHE A 385 -29.09 5.78 18.80
N VAL A 386 -28.78 4.78 17.99
CA VAL A 386 -28.23 3.48 18.42
C VAL A 386 -26.74 3.40 18.08
N VAL A 387 -25.95 2.76 18.93
CA VAL A 387 -24.52 2.53 18.68
C VAL A 387 -24.35 1.18 17.98
N PHE A 388 -24.11 1.22 16.67
CA PHE A 388 -23.98 0.04 15.85
C PHE A 388 -23.38 0.38 14.47
N HIS A 389 -22.43 -0.44 13.98
CA HIS A 389 -21.73 -0.16 12.72
C HIS A 389 -22.51 -0.58 11.47
N ASP A 390 -22.93 -1.86 11.44
CA ASP A 390 -23.47 -2.49 10.22
C ASP A 390 -24.88 -1.97 9.92
N ARG A 391 -25.24 -1.95 8.64
CA ARG A 391 -26.60 -1.68 8.20
C ARG A 391 -27.60 -2.73 8.71
N THR A 392 -27.14 -3.97 8.89
CA THR A 392 -27.99 -5.10 9.27
C THR A 392 -27.46 -5.85 10.48
N LEU A 393 -28.34 -6.48 11.23
CA LEU A 393 -28.03 -7.24 12.44
C LEU A 393 -27.33 -8.59 12.18
N ARG A 394 -27.12 -8.96 10.91
CA ARG A 394 -26.74 -10.33 10.53
C ARG A 394 -25.38 -10.77 11.06
N ARG A 395 -24.38 -9.92 11.02
CA ARG A 395 -23.01 -10.29 11.38
C ARG A 395 -22.84 -10.52 12.88
N LEU A 396 -23.33 -9.60 13.71
CA LEU A 396 -23.12 -9.66 15.15
C LEU A 396 -24.24 -10.34 15.92
N ALA A 397 -25.50 -10.29 15.41
CA ALA A 397 -26.65 -10.89 16.10
C ALA A 397 -27.23 -12.14 15.42
N GLY A 398 -26.76 -12.50 14.20
CA GLY A 398 -27.30 -13.62 13.44
C GLY A 398 -28.77 -13.45 13.00
N LYS A 399 -29.34 -12.24 13.17
CA LYS A 399 -30.75 -11.92 12.88
C LYS A 399 -30.87 -11.18 11.55
N ASN A 400 -32.00 -11.37 10.89
CA ASN A 400 -32.38 -10.52 9.76
C ASN A 400 -33.07 -9.27 10.28
N GLY A 401 -32.58 -8.10 9.89
CA GLY A 401 -33.14 -6.80 10.28
C GLY A 401 -32.23 -5.68 9.78
N VAL A 402 -32.82 -4.57 9.35
CA VAL A 402 -32.11 -3.32 9.00
C VAL A 402 -32.23 -2.41 10.22
N VAL A 403 -31.11 -1.96 10.74
CA VAL A 403 -31.02 -1.19 12.00
C VAL A 403 -31.90 0.06 11.96
N THR A 404 -31.80 0.84 10.88
CA THR A 404 -32.57 2.10 10.70
C THR A 404 -34.09 1.90 10.51
N ASN A 405 -34.56 0.65 10.35
CA ASN A 405 -35.98 0.31 10.24
C ASN A 405 -36.58 -0.23 11.54
N MET A 406 -35.81 -0.19 12.64
CA MET A 406 -36.22 -0.67 13.96
C MET A 406 -36.22 0.48 14.96
N THR A 407 -37.04 0.36 16.00
CA THR A 407 -37.03 1.30 17.12
C THR A 407 -35.84 1.04 18.04
N LEU A 408 -35.42 2.06 18.79
CA LEU A 408 -34.35 1.89 19.76
C LEU A 408 -34.67 0.81 20.80
N SER A 409 -35.89 0.78 21.31
CA SER A 409 -36.33 -0.24 22.26
C SER A 409 -36.27 -1.68 21.74
N GLU A 410 -36.54 -1.89 20.44
CA GLU A 410 -36.39 -3.20 19.82
C GLU A 410 -34.93 -3.60 19.73
N LEU A 411 -34.03 -2.67 19.35
CA LEU A 411 -32.60 -2.91 19.18
C LEU A 411 -31.91 -3.23 20.51
N GLU A 412 -32.24 -2.57 21.61
CA GLU A 412 -31.67 -2.79 22.95
C GLU A 412 -32.00 -4.19 23.53
N THR A 413 -33.04 -4.87 23.00
CA THR A 413 -33.32 -6.26 23.38
C THR A 413 -32.35 -7.27 22.76
N ILE A 414 -31.57 -6.85 21.77
CA ILE A 414 -30.75 -7.73 20.93
C ILE A 414 -29.36 -7.91 21.55
N THR A 415 -28.97 -9.17 21.70
CA THR A 415 -27.62 -9.56 22.09
C THR A 415 -26.75 -9.74 20.82
N VAL A 416 -25.57 -9.16 20.87
CA VAL A 416 -24.52 -9.24 19.84
C VAL A 416 -23.37 -10.11 20.32
N HIS A 417 -22.67 -10.76 19.37
CA HIS A 417 -21.61 -11.72 19.68
C HIS A 417 -20.42 -11.53 18.73
N SER A 418 -19.22 -11.57 19.27
CA SER A 418 -17.96 -11.62 18.49
C SER A 418 -16.87 -12.28 19.33
N ASP A 419 -16.08 -13.18 18.71
CA ASP A 419 -14.87 -13.79 19.28
C ASP A 419 -15.03 -14.38 20.70
N GLY A 420 -16.22 -14.93 20.98
CA GLY A 420 -16.54 -15.57 22.27
C GLY A 420 -17.10 -14.61 23.33
N TYR A 421 -17.18 -13.33 23.03
CA TYR A 421 -17.82 -12.31 23.87
C TYR A 421 -19.25 -12.07 23.43
N SER A 422 -20.07 -11.58 24.34
CA SER A 422 -21.44 -11.18 24.08
C SER A 422 -21.82 -9.98 24.93
N ASP A 423 -22.65 -9.09 24.36
CA ASP A 423 -23.17 -7.90 25.01
C ASP A 423 -24.49 -7.50 24.33
N LYS A 424 -25.15 -6.46 24.82
CA LYS A 424 -26.35 -5.90 24.21
C LYS A 424 -26.03 -4.69 23.32
N ILE A 425 -26.90 -4.45 22.35
CA ILE A 425 -26.92 -3.16 21.65
C ILE A 425 -27.40 -2.11 22.63
N SER A 426 -26.78 -0.92 22.62
CA SER A 426 -27.06 0.19 23.52
C SER A 426 -27.31 1.48 22.77
N SER A 427 -28.01 2.40 23.42
CA SER A 427 -28.26 3.74 22.91
C SER A 427 -27.00 4.62 22.96
N LEU A 428 -27.02 5.76 22.22
CA LEU A 428 -26.02 6.80 22.39
C LEU A 428 -26.06 7.42 23.79
N ASP A 429 -27.24 7.48 24.40
CA ASP A 429 -27.41 8.01 25.75
C ASP A 429 -26.62 7.17 26.77
N ASP A 430 -26.78 5.84 26.74
CA ASP A 430 -26.03 4.91 27.60
C ASP A 430 -24.52 5.05 27.45
N PHE A 431 -24.07 5.22 26.19
CA PHE A 431 -22.64 5.43 25.90
C PHE A 431 -22.13 6.76 26.47
N ILE A 432 -22.89 7.85 26.33
CA ILE A 432 -22.51 9.16 26.89
C ILE A 432 -22.45 9.09 28.42
N GLU A 433 -23.47 8.48 29.08
CA GLU A 433 -23.51 8.34 30.52
C GLU A 433 -22.31 7.50 31.03
N MET A 434 -22.04 6.35 30.38
CA MET A 434 -20.93 5.51 30.76
C MET A 434 -19.57 6.19 30.50
N ALA A 435 -19.41 6.86 29.37
CA ALA A 435 -18.17 7.57 29.03
C ALA A 435 -17.87 8.70 30.03
N LYS A 436 -18.92 9.46 30.47
CA LYS A 436 -18.79 10.46 31.54
C LYS A 436 -18.40 9.82 32.88
N ALA A 437 -18.99 8.67 33.21
CA ALA A 437 -18.66 7.95 34.45
C ALA A 437 -17.23 7.46 34.49
N LEU A 438 -16.64 7.15 33.31
CA LEU A 438 -15.29 6.66 33.12
C LEU A 438 -14.26 7.78 32.83
N ASP A 439 -14.71 9.05 32.76
CA ASP A 439 -13.87 10.19 32.38
C ASP A 439 -13.13 10.00 31.06
N VAL A 440 -13.80 9.42 30.04
CA VAL A 440 -13.26 9.22 28.70
C VAL A 440 -14.14 9.92 27.66
N ALA A 441 -13.53 10.60 26.67
CA ALA A 441 -14.26 11.27 25.63
C ALA A 441 -14.64 10.31 24.48
N LEU A 442 -15.74 10.61 23.78
CA LEU A 442 -16.16 9.86 22.59
C LEU A 442 -15.76 10.57 21.30
N LEU A 443 -15.35 9.77 20.31
CA LEU A 443 -15.30 10.14 18.90
C LEU A 443 -16.49 9.45 18.21
N ILE A 444 -17.52 10.21 17.90
CA ILE A 444 -18.79 9.70 17.39
C ILE A 444 -18.75 9.72 15.86
N GLU A 445 -18.77 8.54 15.23
CA GLU A 445 -18.92 8.44 13.78
C GLU A 445 -20.39 8.32 13.38
N LEU A 446 -20.88 9.33 12.65
CA LEU A 446 -22.24 9.35 12.15
C LEU A 446 -22.33 8.56 10.83
N LYS A 447 -22.96 7.39 10.88
CA LYS A 447 -23.24 6.55 9.71
C LYS A 447 -24.56 6.98 9.05
N VAL A 448 -24.55 7.11 7.72
CA VAL A 448 -25.70 7.51 6.91
C VAL A 448 -26.07 6.38 5.98
N GLN A 449 -27.35 5.96 6.03
CA GLN A 449 -27.87 4.85 5.23
C GLN A 449 -28.87 5.29 4.16
N GLY A 450 -29.21 6.61 4.14
CA GLY A 450 -30.14 7.22 3.21
C GLY A 450 -31.60 7.23 3.65
N ASN A 451 -31.89 6.81 4.89
CA ASN A 451 -33.24 6.77 5.47
C ASN A 451 -33.41 7.77 6.64
N GLU A 452 -32.40 8.60 6.88
CA GLU A 452 -32.33 9.52 7.99
C GLU A 452 -33.35 10.66 7.83
N THR A 453 -33.81 11.18 8.97
CA THR A 453 -34.73 12.32 9.00
C THR A 453 -33.97 13.63 8.73
N GLU A 454 -34.69 14.66 8.27
CA GLU A 454 -34.11 16.01 8.10
C GLU A 454 -33.58 16.59 9.43
N ASN A 455 -34.02 16.05 10.56
CA ASN A 455 -33.62 16.47 11.91
C ASN A 455 -32.37 15.71 12.44
N LEU A 456 -31.74 14.83 11.67
CA LEU A 456 -30.59 14.02 12.10
C LEU A 456 -29.53 14.87 12.83
N LEU A 457 -29.00 15.89 12.17
CA LEU A 457 -27.94 16.73 12.73
C LEU A 457 -28.41 17.64 13.86
N PRO A 458 -29.57 18.33 13.76
CA PRO A 458 -30.11 19.07 14.87
C PRO A 458 -30.32 18.22 16.12
N SER A 459 -30.91 17.02 16.00
CA SER A 459 -31.17 16.11 17.11
C SER A 459 -29.87 15.64 17.79
N LEU A 460 -28.83 15.32 17.00
CA LEU A 460 -27.52 14.96 17.55
C LEU A 460 -26.90 16.11 18.35
N VAL A 461 -26.90 17.33 17.78
CA VAL A 461 -26.37 18.52 18.48
C VAL A 461 -27.13 18.84 19.73
N GLU A 462 -28.46 18.73 19.70
CA GLU A 462 -29.32 18.96 20.89
C GLU A 462 -29.02 17.93 21.99
N LYS A 463 -28.88 16.64 21.62
CA LYS A 463 -28.51 15.57 22.54
C LYS A 463 -27.14 15.83 23.18
N LEU A 464 -26.13 16.16 22.42
CA LEU A 464 -24.77 16.46 22.94
C LEU A 464 -24.77 17.71 23.84
N LYS A 465 -25.61 18.71 23.55
CA LYS A 465 -25.81 19.88 24.42
C LYS A 465 -26.50 19.51 25.74
N ALA A 466 -27.55 18.68 25.68
CA ALA A 466 -28.28 18.23 26.87
C ALA A 466 -27.37 17.49 27.86
N TYR A 467 -26.45 16.67 27.35
CA TYR A 467 -25.46 15.97 28.17
C TYR A 467 -24.25 16.83 28.54
N GLN A 468 -24.14 18.07 28.05
CA GLN A 468 -23.02 19.00 28.28
C GLN A 468 -21.66 18.45 27.79
N VAL A 469 -21.67 17.73 26.68
CA VAL A 469 -20.46 17.12 26.09
C VAL A 469 -20.11 17.69 24.72
N LEU A 470 -20.81 18.68 24.23
CA LEU A 470 -20.62 19.26 22.90
C LEU A 470 -19.21 19.81 22.67
N ASP A 471 -18.58 20.38 23.71
CA ASP A 471 -17.24 20.98 23.63
C ASP A 471 -16.11 19.98 23.91
N THR A 472 -16.44 18.76 24.35
CA THR A 472 -15.45 17.74 24.77
C THR A 472 -15.42 16.51 23.88
N TYR A 473 -16.52 16.20 23.21
CA TYR A 473 -16.62 15.06 22.30
C TYR A 473 -16.36 15.48 20.86
N TYR A 474 -15.98 14.51 20.03
CA TYR A 474 -15.68 14.73 18.62
C TYR A 474 -16.73 14.03 17.77
N VAL A 475 -17.03 14.62 16.62
CA VAL A 475 -17.93 14.01 15.64
C VAL A 475 -17.22 13.87 14.31
N GLN A 476 -17.35 12.71 13.67
CA GLN A 476 -16.88 12.45 12.34
C GLN A 476 -17.96 11.79 11.48
N SER A 477 -17.79 11.82 10.17
CA SER A 477 -18.58 11.04 9.21
C SER A 477 -17.80 10.87 7.93
N ALA A 478 -18.00 9.77 7.22
CA ALA A 478 -17.52 9.58 5.87
C ALA A 478 -18.15 10.59 4.87
N SER A 479 -19.31 11.17 5.22
CA SER A 479 -19.99 12.18 4.42
C SER A 479 -19.43 13.58 4.67
N SER A 480 -18.63 14.08 3.74
CA SER A 480 -18.11 15.46 3.77
C SER A 480 -19.23 16.52 3.74
N GLN A 481 -20.36 16.18 3.11
CA GLN A 481 -21.54 17.05 3.04
C GLN A 481 -22.18 17.22 4.42
N LEU A 482 -22.38 16.11 5.17
CA LEU A 482 -22.89 16.14 6.54
C LEU A 482 -21.98 16.93 7.46
N MET A 483 -20.67 16.70 7.39
CA MET A 483 -19.70 17.44 8.20
C MET A 483 -19.72 18.94 7.90
N THR A 484 -19.93 19.32 6.64
CA THR A 484 -20.10 20.73 6.26
C THR A 484 -21.39 21.33 6.82
N GLN A 485 -22.48 20.55 6.85
CA GLN A 485 -23.76 20.99 7.44
C GLN A 485 -23.66 21.06 8.97
N LEU A 486 -23.07 20.04 9.62
CA LEU A 486 -22.84 20.02 11.06
C LEU A 486 -22.04 21.24 11.52
N LYS A 487 -20.96 21.59 10.80
CA LYS A 487 -20.16 22.77 11.10
C LYS A 487 -20.89 24.10 10.94
N LYS A 488 -22.01 24.15 10.20
CA LYS A 488 -22.89 25.35 10.16
C LYS A 488 -23.84 25.44 11.34
N ILE A 489 -24.22 24.30 11.92
CA ILE A 489 -25.12 24.21 13.05
C ILE A 489 -24.37 24.41 14.37
N SER A 490 -23.16 23.82 14.43
CA SER A 490 -22.26 23.90 15.59
C SER A 490 -20.83 24.11 15.05
N PRO A 491 -20.37 25.38 14.92
CA PRO A 491 -19.07 25.74 14.33
C PRO A 491 -17.87 25.33 15.18
#